data_8dc378278962c253a8a491e519f088e9
#
_entry.id   8dc378278962c253a8a491e519f088e9
#
_cell.length_a   1.000
_cell.length_b   1.000
_cell.length_c   1.000
_cell.angle_alpha   90.00
_cell.angle_beta   90.00
_cell.angle_gamma   90.00
#
_symmetry.space_group_name_H-M   'P 1'
#
loop_
_entity.id
_entity.type
_entity.pdbx_description
1 polymer ?
#
loop_
_entity_poly.entity_id
_entity_poly.type
_entity_poly.pdbx_seq_one_letter_code
_entity_poly.pdbx_strand_id
1 'polypeptide(L)'
;MTNVTEIQKFLQENNIDAAFITTPDNVFYVSGFASDPHERLLGVMLFNDAEPFLICPMMEVPDVKATGWPYEVVGHVDTEDAWVVVLKAVGKRGRSP
;
A
#
# COMPACT_ATOMS: atom_id res chain seq x y z
N MET A 1 -12.59 -5.44 5.46
CA MET A 1 -11.73 -6.55 5.89
C MET A 1 -10.53 -6.66 4.97
N THR A 2 -9.36 -6.92 5.48
CA THR A 2 -8.14 -7.00 4.68
C THR A 2 -7.67 -8.43 4.52
N ASN A 3 -6.94 -8.71 3.43
CA ASN A 3 -6.35 -10.01 3.16
C ASN A 3 -4.83 -10.00 3.35
N VAL A 4 -4.35 -9.07 4.16
CA VAL A 4 -2.92 -8.84 4.37
C VAL A 4 -2.22 -10.09 4.93
N THR A 5 -2.81 -10.73 5.93
CA THR A 5 -2.20 -11.90 6.57
C THR A 5 -2.01 -13.04 5.59
N GLU A 6 -2.99 -13.29 4.73
CA GLU A 6 -2.91 -14.35 3.72
C GLU A 6 -1.80 -14.06 2.72
N ILE A 7 -1.67 -12.81 2.29
CA ILE A 7 -0.66 -12.43 1.32
C ILE A 7 0.72 -12.47 1.95
N GLN A 8 0.87 -12.03 3.20
CA GLN A 8 2.15 -12.14 3.91
C GLN A 8 2.60 -13.58 4.02
N LYS A 9 1.68 -14.49 4.31
CA LYS A 9 1.99 -15.91 4.37
C LYS A 9 2.49 -16.43 3.02
N PHE A 10 1.83 -16.02 1.93
CA PHE A 10 2.26 -16.37 0.57
C PHE A 10 3.67 -15.86 0.30
N LEU A 11 3.97 -14.62 0.68
CA LEU A 11 5.30 -14.05 0.49
C LEU A 11 6.36 -14.84 1.26
N GLN A 12 6.07 -15.21 2.49
CA GLN A 12 6.98 -15.99 3.32
C GLN A 12 7.22 -17.38 2.73
N GLU A 13 6.16 -18.05 2.29
CA GLU A 13 6.25 -19.41 1.75
C GLU A 13 7.03 -19.46 0.43
N ASN A 14 7.05 -18.38 -0.32
CA ASN A 14 7.71 -18.28 -1.62
C ASN A 14 9.02 -17.49 -1.58
N ASN A 15 9.50 -17.13 -0.39
CA ASN A 15 10.73 -16.35 -0.20
C ASN A 15 10.73 -15.01 -0.95
N ILE A 16 9.58 -14.35 -0.99
CA ILE A 16 9.42 -13.04 -1.61
C ILE A 16 9.47 -11.99 -0.50
N ASP A 17 10.35 -11.00 -0.63
CA ASP A 17 10.55 -9.98 0.41
C ASP A 17 9.41 -8.97 0.47
N ALA A 18 8.88 -8.56 -0.66
CA ALA A 18 7.84 -7.53 -0.73
C ALA A 18 7.07 -7.63 -2.05
N ALA A 19 5.85 -7.08 -2.05
CA ALA A 19 5.04 -6.98 -3.25
C ALA A 19 4.33 -5.63 -3.25
N PHE A 20 4.30 -4.96 -4.40
CA PHE A 20 3.58 -3.70 -4.56
C PHE A 20 2.41 -3.91 -5.50
N ILE A 21 1.21 -3.77 -4.96
CA ILE A 21 -0.04 -4.04 -5.67
C ILE A 21 -0.66 -2.72 -6.08
N THR A 22 -0.85 -2.51 -7.38
CA THR A 22 -1.28 -1.22 -7.93
C THR A 22 -2.55 -1.28 -8.77
N THR A 23 -3.03 -2.46 -9.16
CA THR A 23 -4.27 -2.52 -9.92
C THR A 23 -5.46 -2.25 -9.01
N PRO A 24 -6.47 -1.49 -9.45
CA PRO A 24 -7.61 -1.16 -8.59
C PRO A 24 -8.33 -2.39 -8.02
N ASP A 25 -8.50 -3.43 -8.81
CA ASP A 25 -9.16 -4.65 -8.35
C ASP A 25 -8.40 -5.33 -7.24
N ASN A 26 -7.06 -5.40 -7.36
CA ASN A 26 -6.23 -6.04 -6.36
C ASN A 26 -6.08 -5.16 -5.11
N VAL A 27 -6.04 -3.85 -5.26
CA VAL A 27 -6.03 -2.93 -4.12
C VAL A 27 -7.32 -3.11 -3.32
N PHE A 28 -8.45 -3.21 -4.00
CA PHE A 28 -9.73 -3.45 -3.32
C PHE A 28 -9.73 -4.80 -2.60
N TYR A 29 -9.21 -5.85 -3.25
CA TYR A 29 -9.15 -7.18 -2.65
C TYR A 29 -8.35 -7.19 -1.35
N VAL A 30 -7.21 -6.48 -1.33
CA VAL A 30 -6.33 -6.46 -0.17
C VAL A 30 -6.83 -5.51 0.92
N SER A 31 -7.30 -4.33 0.54
CA SER A 31 -7.56 -3.24 1.50
C SER A 31 -9.03 -2.97 1.77
N GLY A 32 -9.92 -3.39 0.88
CA GLY A 32 -11.31 -2.99 0.94
C GLY A 32 -11.58 -1.60 0.39
N PHE A 33 -10.57 -0.91 -0.11
CA PHE A 33 -10.71 0.44 -0.66
C PHE A 33 -10.86 0.39 -2.17
N ALA A 34 -12.00 0.85 -2.67
CA ALA A 34 -12.28 0.90 -4.10
C ALA A 34 -12.11 2.33 -4.60
N SER A 35 -11.19 2.52 -5.56
CA SER A 35 -10.97 3.81 -6.20
C SER A 35 -10.36 3.59 -7.57
N ASP A 36 -10.65 4.51 -8.48
CA ASP A 36 -9.96 4.59 -9.76
C ASP A 36 -9.13 5.87 -9.74
N PRO A 37 -7.83 5.77 -9.43
CA PRO A 37 -7.00 6.95 -9.25
C PRO A 37 -6.59 7.62 -10.57
N HIS A 38 -6.96 7.05 -11.70
CA HIS A 38 -6.57 7.55 -13.03
C HIS A 38 -5.05 7.60 -13.16
N GLU A 39 -4.47 8.79 -13.23
CA GLU A 39 -3.02 8.96 -13.41
C GLU A 39 -2.25 9.07 -12.10
N ARG A 40 -2.93 9.02 -10.96
CA ARG A 40 -2.30 9.16 -9.65
C ARG A 40 -1.94 7.80 -9.08
N LEU A 41 -0.84 7.73 -8.36
CA LEU A 41 -0.40 6.47 -7.76
C LEU A 41 -1.32 6.06 -6.61
N LEU A 42 -1.83 4.85 -6.70
CA LEU A 42 -2.57 4.19 -5.65
C LEU A 42 -2.06 2.76 -5.55
N GLY A 43 -1.66 2.33 -4.37
CA GLY A 43 -1.17 0.96 -4.22
C GLY A 43 -1.01 0.53 -2.79
N VAL A 44 -0.78 -0.77 -2.61
CA VAL A 44 -0.50 -1.37 -1.31
C VAL A 44 0.86 -2.04 -1.39
N MET A 45 1.77 -1.64 -0.50
CA MET A 45 3.08 -2.27 -0.36
C MET A 45 3.00 -3.27 0.77
N LEU A 46 3.27 -4.54 0.45
CA LEU A 46 3.24 -5.62 1.43
C LEU A 46 4.65 -6.18 1.63
N PHE A 47 4.94 -6.56 2.86
CA PHE A 47 6.22 -7.14 3.25
C PHE A 47 5.98 -8.49 3.90
N ASN A 48 6.97 -9.39 3.80
CA ASN A 48 6.85 -10.70 4.43
C ASN A 48 7.07 -10.67 5.94
N ASP A 49 7.72 -9.62 6.46
CA ASP A 49 8.10 -9.54 7.87
C ASP A 49 7.81 -8.18 8.51
N ALA A 50 7.02 -7.32 7.87
CA ALA A 50 6.70 -6.00 8.39
C ALA A 50 5.26 -5.63 8.01
N GLU A 51 4.70 -4.65 8.71
CA GLU A 51 3.36 -4.17 8.41
C GLU A 51 3.33 -3.47 7.05
N PRO A 52 2.24 -3.65 6.30
CA PRO A 52 2.08 -3.00 5.00
C PRO A 52 1.73 -1.52 5.16
N PHE A 53 1.81 -0.79 4.04
CA PHE A 53 1.22 0.54 3.96
C PHE A 53 0.45 0.67 2.65
N LEU A 54 -0.52 1.59 2.64
CA LEU A 54 -1.27 1.93 1.45
C LEU A 54 -0.89 3.36 1.06
N ILE A 55 -0.53 3.56 -0.21
CA ILE A 55 -0.24 4.90 -0.73
C ILE A 55 -1.37 5.34 -1.66
N CYS A 56 -1.82 6.57 -1.49
CA CYS A 56 -2.92 7.12 -2.27
C CYS A 56 -2.77 8.64 -2.36
N PRO A 57 -3.54 9.30 -3.26
CA PRO A 57 -3.61 10.75 -3.23
C PRO A 57 -4.05 11.25 -1.86
N MET A 58 -3.48 12.35 -1.40
CA MET A 58 -3.73 12.88 -0.05
C MET A 58 -5.22 13.06 0.23
N MET A 59 -5.99 13.48 -0.76
CA MET A 59 -7.42 13.72 -0.60
C MET A 59 -8.22 12.44 -0.31
N GLU A 60 -7.66 11.27 -0.60
CA GLU A 60 -8.33 9.99 -0.37
C GLU A 60 -7.96 9.33 0.96
N VAL A 61 -7.00 9.90 1.70
CA VAL A 61 -6.57 9.33 2.98
C VAL A 61 -7.74 9.10 3.95
N PRO A 62 -8.65 10.06 4.17
CA PRO A 62 -9.78 9.82 5.06
C PRO A 62 -10.68 8.67 4.59
N ASP A 63 -10.87 8.53 3.29
CA ASP A 63 -11.70 7.48 2.72
C ASP A 63 -11.09 6.10 2.95
N VAL A 64 -9.78 5.99 2.81
CA VAL A 64 -9.07 4.73 3.10
C VAL A 64 -9.23 4.36 4.56
N LYS A 65 -9.06 5.32 5.46
CA LYS A 65 -9.23 5.07 6.90
C LYS A 65 -10.64 4.66 7.24
N ALA A 66 -11.63 5.18 6.52
CA ALA A 66 -13.03 4.84 6.74
C ALA A 66 -13.36 3.39 6.36
N THR A 67 -12.52 2.73 5.53
CA THR A 67 -12.74 1.32 5.18
C THR A 67 -12.36 0.34 6.29
N GLY A 68 -11.73 0.83 7.36
CA GLY A 68 -11.23 -0.02 8.44
C GLY A 68 -9.80 -0.52 8.21
N TRP A 69 -9.06 0.07 7.26
CA TRP A 69 -7.65 -0.25 7.03
C TRP A 69 -6.84 0.02 8.29
N PRO A 70 -6.26 -1.00 8.94
CA PRO A 70 -5.65 -0.84 10.27
C PRO A 70 -4.17 -0.45 10.23
N TYR A 71 -3.59 -0.31 9.04
CA TYR A 71 -2.17 -0.05 8.87
C TYR A 71 -1.92 1.37 8.42
N GLU A 72 -0.67 1.70 8.15
CA GLU A 72 -0.29 3.05 7.73
C GLU A 72 -0.90 3.43 6.38
N VAL A 73 -1.35 4.66 6.26
CA VAL A 73 -1.79 5.27 5.00
C VAL A 73 -0.84 6.41 4.69
N VAL A 74 -0.22 6.35 3.52
CA VAL A 74 0.73 7.37 3.06
C VAL A 74 0.04 8.18 1.97
N GLY A 75 -0.16 9.47 2.22
CA GLY A 75 -0.76 10.37 1.24
C GLY A 75 0.30 11.10 0.43
N HIS A 76 0.05 11.34 -0.85
CA HIS A 76 0.91 12.17 -1.69
C HIS A 76 0.10 13.27 -2.34
N VAL A 77 0.76 14.39 -2.66
CA VAL A 77 0.13 15.53 -3.33
C VAL A 77 0.70 15.65 -4.76
N ASP A 78 -0.03 16.37 -5.61
CA ASP A 78 0.34 16.48 -7.04
C ASP A 78 1.70 17.11 -7.28
N THR A 79 2.18 17.92 -6.34
CA THR A 79 3.45 18.62 -6.48
C THR A 79 4.66 17.79 -6.10
N GLU A 80 4.46 16.58 -5.58
CA GLU A 80 5.57 15.70 -5.20
C GLU A 80 5.59 14.44 -6.04
N ASP A 81 6.78 13.82 -6.17
CA ASP A 81 6.92 12.56 -6.86
C ASP A 81 6.45 11.43 -5.92
N ALA A 82 5.34 10.79 -6.30
CA ALA A 82 4.75 9.71 -5.48
C ALA A 82 5.73 8.55 -5.26
N TRP A 83 6.59 8.26 -6.23
CA TRP A 83 7.57 7.19 -6.08
C TRP A 83 8.63 7.52 -5.03
N VAL A 84 9.00 8.80 -4.89
CA VAL A 84 9.89 9.22 -3.81
C VAL A 84 9.22 8.99 -2.46
N VAL A 85 7.93 9.27 -2.37
CA VAL A 85 7.17 9.03 -1.14
C VAL A 85 7.16 7.54 -0.80
N VAL A 86 6.96 6.67 -1.79
CA VAL A 86 7.01 5.22 -1.61
C VAL A 86 8.37 4.78 -1.08
N LEU A 87 9.44 5.25 -1.70
CA LEU A 87 10.80 4.88 -1.30
C LEU A 87 11.11 5.30 0.14
N LYS A 88 10.65 6.48 0.55
CA LYS A 88 10.82 6.93 1.93
C LYS A 88 10.06 6.03 2.91
N ALA A 89 8.84 5.64 2.56
CA ALA A 89 8.05 4.76 3.41
C ALA A 89 8.67 3.37 3.52
N VAL A 90 9.23 2.85 2.43
CA VAL A 90 9.97 1.58 2.44
C VAL A 90 11.20 1.68 3.34
N GLY A 91 11.93 2.80 3.26
CA GLY A 91 13.10 3.03 4.10
C GLY A 91 12.79 3.04 5.59
N LYS A 92 11.63 3.54 5.98
CA LYS A 92 11.21 3.53 7.39
C LYS A 92 11.07 2.12 7.95
N ARG A 93 10.93 1.11 7.09
CA ARG A 93 10.81 -0.28 7.50
C ARG A 93 12.13 -1.03 7.45
N GLY A 94 13.26 -0.29 7.30
CA GLY A 94 14.59 -0.87 7.25
C GLY A 94 14.90 -1.58 5.94
N ARG A 95 14.18 -1.25 4.88
CA ARG A 95 14.37 -1.86 3.56
C ARG A 95 15.18 -0.94 2.67
N SER A 96 16.00 -1.54 1.80
CA SER A 96 16.66 -0.79 0.74
C SER A 96 15.69 -0.60 -0.42
N PRO A 97 15.66 0.60 -0.99
CA PRO A 97 14.82 0.86 -2.16
C PRO A 97 15.27 0.05 -3.37
#